data_ab562a3303bdad98373cd48843f51f6c
#
_entry.id   ab562a3303bdad98373cd48843f51f6c
#
_cell.length_a   1.000
_cell.length_b   1.000
_cell.length_c   1.000
_cell.angle_alpha   90.00
_cell.angle_beta   90.00
_cell.angle_gamma   90.00
#
_symmetry.space_group_name_H-M   'P 1'
#
loop_
_entity.id
_entity.type
_entity.pdbx_description
1 polymer ?
#
loop_
_entity_poly.entity_id
_entity_poly.type
_entity_poly.pdbx_seq_one_letter_code
_entity_poly.pdbx_strand_id
1 'polypeptide(L)'
;VIGLVAVSAAGRPLAAELHAAWPDGSRVHRAVRGSCAGPAETLARALQECRQVVCFSSVPLAVRLLGPELEHLDPVPAVVCVDPDARYAVPLTGGAEELAAQVCGVLGARPVVTGGPPAAPGPLDALRRHGTTISAGGAGEEITRAIAAGQPVRLERDRVHPLPALPPGVRADAPAHAPVLRVTDRAPGAGPAGLTFHPRTLVVGVGAGRAADGQELVRLVLAALAEGGLSRYSVVQLSTLDGKKDHPAVRWAALVLGVPVVGHPADALAAVRVPHPSRAAELAVGTPSVAEAAALLDAPGGELLLPKRKSAAATVAVARRAVRGRLAVIGLGPGDRDLLTPRAVAELRRAAVVVGAAEELDRIADLLLPGTRRAAPAAGSGPPAGSAGRDRAAVAAGLAEQGYAVALVGAGDAAEYAGQVAAGAGFDLLHVPGLPAPGPSAAGPPAPGPPASGHPPPGPLVPGVPAAGQPARPNHAGATP
;
A
#
# COMPACT_ATOMS: atom_id res chain seq x y z
N VAL A 1 -6.88 9.94 9.48
CA VAL A 1 -7.69 11.12 9.89
C VAL A 1 -6.83 12.35 9.79
N ILE A 2 -7.39 13.37 9.24
CA ILE A 2 -6.78 14.69 9.15
C ILE A 2 -7.26 15.53 10.33
N GLY A 3 -6.36 15.92 11.23
CA GLY A 3 -6.64 16.86 12.31
C GLY A 3 -6.68 18.29 11.76
N LEU A 4 -7.77 19.02 11.99
CA LEU A 4 -7.91 20.40 11.58
C LEU A 4 -7.81 21.29 12.82
N VAL A 5 -6.77 22.13 12.88
CA VAL A 5 -6.47 22.98 14.06
C VAL A 5 -6.48 24.44 13.67
N ALA A 6 -7.49 25.19 14.08
CA ALA A 6 -7.53 26.64 13.92
C ALA A 6 -6.87 27.32 15.13
N VAL A 7 -5.66 27.83 14.93
CA VAL A 7 -4.88 28.55 15.96
C VAL A 7 -5.44 29.95 16.21
N SER A 8 -6.09 30.54 15.21
CA SER A 8 -6.72 31.84 15.29
C SER A 8 -8.20 31.82 14.94
N ALA A 9 -8.94 32.88 15.26
CA ALA A 9 -10.34 32.98 14.87
C ALA A 9 -10.54 32.95 13.34
N ALA A 10 -9.61 33.53 12.58
CA ALA A 10 -9.64 33.56 11.12
C ALA A 10 -9.52 32.18 10.47
N GLY A 11 -8.84 31.25 11.12
CA GLY A 11 -8.72 29.86 10.60
C GLY A 11 -9.97 28.99 10.82
N ARG A 12 -10.93 29.41 11.63
CA ARG A 12 -12.12 28.62 11.94
C ARG A 12 -13.03 28.36 10.74
N PRO A 13 -13.34 29.37 9.90
CA PRO A 13 -14.12 29.13 8.69
C PRO A 13 -13.44 28.13 7.74
N LEU A 14 -12.13 28.28 7.54
CA LEU A 14 -11.34 27.40 6.68
C LEU A 14 -11.33 25.95 7.19
N ALA A 15 -11.20 25.78 8.51
CA ALA A 15 -11.30 24.45 9.12
C ALA A 15 -12.69 23.83 8.94
N ALA A 16 -13.76 24.65 9.00
CA ALA A 16 -15.11 24.18 8.77
C ALA A 16 -15.34 23.80 7.30
N GLU A 17 -14.79 24.55 6.36
CA GLU A 17 -14.86 24.28 4.92
C GLU A 17 -14.16 22.97 4.57
N LEU A 18 -12.93 22.74 5.04
CA LEU A 18 -12.25 21.46 4.86
C LEU A 18 -13.00 20.30 5.51
N HIS A 19 -13.57 20.53 6.68
CA HIS A 19 -14.36 19.48 7.33
C HIS A 19 -15.63 19.15 6.54
N ALA A 20 -16.27 20.13 5.95
CA ALA A 20 -17.43 19.93 5.09
C ALA A 20 -17.07 19.14 3.81
N ALA A 21 -15.87 19.38 3.26
CA ALA A 21 -15.36 18.62 2.11
C ALA A 21 -14.96 17.18 2.47
N TRP A 22 -14.50 16.95 3.70
CA TRP A 22 -14.02 15.63 4.17
C TRP A 22 -14.66 15.22 5.50
N PRO A 23 -15.99 15.06 5.57
CA PRO A 23 -16.72 14.88 6.84
C PRO A 23 -16.28 13.61 7.59
N ASP A 24 -16.03 12.52 6.87
CA ASP A 24 -15.61 11.25 7.44
C ASP A 24 -14.08 11.11 7.56
N GLY A 25 -13.31 11.93 6.85
CA GLY A 25 -11.85 11.88 6.77
C GLY A 25 -11.14 12.89 7.67
N SER A 26 -11.86 13.86 8.27
CA SER A 26 -11.26 14.93 9.05
C SER A 26 -11.93 15.16 10.40
N ARG A 27 -11.20 15.81 11.31
CA ARG A 27 -11.70 16.21 12.63
C ARG A 27 -11.24 17.63 12.98
N VAL A 28 -12.18 18.48 13.38
CA VAL A 28 -11.86 19.80 13.90
C VAL A 28 -11.52 19.71 15.39
N HIS A 29 -10.24 19.96 15.72
CA HIS A 29 -9.78 20.06 17.11
C HIS A 29 -10.07 21.47 17.66
N ARG A 30 -10.79 21.52 18.77
CA ARG A 30 -11.17 22.76 19.45
C ARG A 30 -10.64 22.72 20.87
N ALA A 31 -10.32 23.87 21.43
CA ALA A 31 -10.09 24.00 22.86
C ALA A 31 -11.33 23.50 23.62
N VAL A 32 -11.14 22.71 24.66
CA VAL A 32 -12.23 22.19 25.49
C VAL A 32 -12.78 23.34 26.31
N ARG A 33 -14.09 23.58 26.27
CA ARG A 33 -14.75 24.61 27.10
C ARG A 33 -14.42 24.34 28.57
N GLY A 34 -13.91 25.36 29.27
CA GLY A 34 -13.56 25.27 30.69
C GLY A 34 -12.14 24.72 30.96
N SER A 35 -11.35 24.35 29.95
CA SER A 35 -9.92 24.09 30.09
C SER A 35 -9.12 25.34 29.73
N CYS A 36 -7.96 25.50 30.36
CA CYS A 36 -6.98 26.52 29.99
C CYS A 36 -6.21 26.10 28.69
N ALA A 37 -6.73 25.14 27.95
CA ALA A 37 -6.11 24.59 26.74
C ALA A 37 -5.96 25.67 25.67
N GLY A 38 -4.74 26.14 25.50
CA GLY A 38 -4.35 27.07 24.47
C GLY A 38 -4.20 26.43 23.10
N PRO A 39 -3.87 27.20 22.06
CA PRO A 39 -3.59 26.69 20.72
C PRO A 39 -2.49 25.64 20.68
N ALA A 40 -1.47 25.75 21.52
CA ALA A 40 -0.37 24.79 21.64
C ALA A 40 -0.87 23.40 22.07
N GLU A 41 -1.64 23.33 23.16
CA GLU A 41 -2.18 22.08 23.67
C GLU A 41 -3.20 21.43 22.70
N THR A 42 -3.97 22.27 21.98
CA THR A 42 -4.88 21.77 20.95
C THR A 42 -4.13 21.15 19.79
N LEU A 43 -3.01 21.77 19.37
CA LEU A 43 -2.12 21.25 18.32
C LEU A 43 -1.40 19.99 18.79
N ALA A 44 -0.84 19.97 20.00
CA ALA A 44 -0.18 18.80 20.59
C ALA A 44 -1.11 17.57 20.60
N ARG A 45 -2.35 17.76 21.01
CA ARG A 45 -3.37 16.70 20.98
C ARG A 45 -3.67 16.23 19.56
N ALA A 46 -3.80 17.14 18.59
CA ALA A 46 -4.03 16.75 17.20
C ALA A 46 -2.85 15.93 16.63
N LEU A 47 -1.62 16.29 16.96
CA LEU A 47 -0.42 15.57 16.56
C LEU A 47 -0.34 14.17 17.16
N GLN A 48 -0.84 13.98 18.37
CA GLN A 48 -0.88 12.64 19.02
C GLN A 48 -2.00 11.77 18.47
N GLU A 49 -3.15 12.35 18.11
CA GLU A 49 -4.34 11.63 17.66
C GLU A 49 -4.37 11.38 16.15
N CYS A 50 -3.72 12.23 15.33
CA CYS A 50 -3.84 12.22 13.88
C CYS A 50 -2.49 12.00 13.19
N ARG A 51 -2.51 11.29 12.06
CA ARG A 51 -1.32 11.08 11.19
C ARG A 51 -1.06 12.26 10.25
N GLN A 52 -2.08 13.06 10.02
CA GLN A 52 -2.04 14.25 9.17
C GLN A 52 -2.71 15.39 9.91
N VAL A 53 -2.11 16.57 9.89
CA VAL A 53 -2.64 17.76 10.58
C VAL A 53 -2.59 18.96 9.65
N VAL A 54 -3.70 19.69 9.56
CA VAL A 54 -3.77 21.00 8.92
C VAL A 54 -3.88 22.06 10.01
N CYS A 55 -2.88 22.94 10.09
CA CYS A 55 -2.80 24.03 11.05
C CYS A 55 -3.10 25.36 10.36
N PHE A 56 -4.15 26.04 10.77
CA PHE A 56 -4.53 27.35 10.23
C PHE A 56 -3.87 28.45 11.05
N SER A 57 -2.72 28.94 10.56
CA SER A 57 -1.90 29.92 11.26
C SER A 57 -0.86 30.55 10.32
N SER A 58 -0.11 31.54 10.79
CA SER A 58 1.13 31.92 10.09
C SER A 58 2.21 30.87 10.29
N VAL A 59 3.05 30.65 9.27
CA VAL A 59 4.15 29.68 9.33
C VAL A 59 5.10 29.90 10.54
N PRO A 60 5.53 31.14 10.88
CA PRO A 60 6.38 31.36 12.04
C PRO A 60 5.71 30.94 13.37
N LEU A 61 4.41 31.10 13.49
CA LEU A 61 3.68 30.66 14.68
C LEU A 61 3.53 29.15 14.71
N ALA A 62 3.18 28.53 13.57
CA ALA A 62 3.09 27.08 13.46
C ALA A 62 4.41 26.40 13.83
N VAL A 63 5.55 26.87 13.30
CA VAL A 63 6.89 26.32 13.60
C VAL A 63 7.19 26.44 15.10
N ARG A 64 6.86 27.59 15.72
CA ARG A 64 7.08 27.79 17.16
C ARG A 64 6.26 26.86 18.03
N LEU A 65 5.02 26.54 17.61
CA LEU A 65 4.14 25.62 18.32
C LEU A 65 4.51 24.15 18.09
N LEU A 66 5.02 23.83 16.90
CA LEU A 66 5.41 22.46 16.52
C LEU A 66 6.75 22.04 17.12
N GLY A 67 7.72 22.95 17.19
CA GLY A 67 9.10 22.62 17.57
C GLY A 67 9.21 21.73 18.81
N PRO A 68 8.63 22.08 19.95
CA PRO A 68 8.70 21.25 21.16
C PRO A 68 8.05 19.87 21.01
N GLU A 69 7.00 19.76 20.18
CA GLU A 69 6.26 18.52 19.99
C GLU A 69 6.98 17.54 19.06
N LEU A 70 7.72 18.07 18.06
CA LEU A 70 8.41 17.24 17.06
C LEU A 70 9.54 16.40 17.66
N GLU A 71 10.13 16.82 18.76
CA GLU A 71 11.21 16.08 19.46
C GLU A 71 10.67 14.79 20.12
N HIS A 72 9.37 14.72 20.40
CA HIS A 72 8.73 13.65 21.14
C HIS A 72 7.83 12.77 20.28
N LEU A 73 7.67 13.09 18.99
CA LEU A 73 6.78 12.35 18.07
C LEU A 73 7.59 11.46 17.12
N ASP A 74 7.29 10.17 17.15
CA ASP A 74 7.83 9.20 16.21
C ASP A 74 6.75 8.17 15.83
N PRO A 75 6.25 8.13 14.59
CA PRO A 75 6.58 9.04 13.48
C PRO A 75 5.98 10.43 13.63
N VAL A 76 6.68 11.41 13.09
CA VAL A 76 6.17 12.78 12.97
C VAL A 76 4.99 12.78 12.00
N PRO A 77 3.81 13.31 12.39
CA PRO A 77 2.68 13.45 11.48
C PRO A 77 3.00 14.38 10.30
N ALA A 78 2.31 14.18 9.17
CA ALA A 78 2.36 15.11 8.06
C ALA A 78 1.62 16.39 8.43
N VAL A 79 2.30 17.54 8.54
CA VAL A 79 1.73 18.81 8.94
C VAL A 79 1.75 19.82 7.80
N VAL A 80 0.59 20.36 7.49
CA VAL A 80 0.42 21.47 6.53
C VAL A 80 -0.02 22.72 7.29
N CYS A 81 0.65 23.83 7.05
CA CYS A 81 0.23 25.15 7.52
C CYS A 81 -0.49 25.89 6.41
N VAL A 82 -1.71 26.35 6.71
CA VAL A 82 -2.48 27.22 5.82
C VAL A 82 -2.54 28.62 6.42
N ASP A 83 -2.16 29.60 5.65
CA ASP A 83 -2.22 31.00 6.11
C ASP A 83 -3.67 31.47 6.32
N PRO A 84 -3.91 32.46 7.23
CA PRO A 84 -5.26 32.84 7.58
C PRO A 84 -6.14 33.35 6.42
N ASP A 85 -5.52 33.81 5.34
CA ASP A 85 -6.21 34.30 4.14
C ASP A 85 -6.38 33.19 3.06
N ALA A 86 -6.03 31.95 3.40
CA ALA A 86 -6.05 30.78 2.49
C ALA A 86 -5.29 30.99 1.16
N ARG A 87 -4.25 31.83 1.14
CA ARG A 87 -3.46 32.06 -0.06
C ARG A 87 -2.46 30.95 -0.33
N TYR A 88 -1.91 30.40 0.74
CA TYR A 88 -0.81 29.41 0.65
C TYR A 88 -1.04 28.25 1.61
N ALA A 89 -0.72 27.05 1.15
CA ALA A 89 -0.60 25.85 1.97
C ALA A 89 0.85 25.35 1.92
N VAL A 90 1.51 25.34 3.08
CA VAL A 90 2.95 25.08 3.23
C VAL A 90 3.14 23.76 3.99
N PRO A 91 3.70 22.71 3.36
CA PRO A 91 4.15 21.53 4.10
C PRO A 91 5.24 21.90 5.10
N LEU A 92 5.05 21.54 6.38
CA LEU A 92 6.03 21.81 7.43
C LEU A 92 6.85 20.59 7.82
N THR A 93 6.33 19.39 7.56
CA THR A 93 7.02 18.12 7.84
C THR A 93 7.07 17.25 6.58
N GLY A 94 8.01 16.30 6.52
CA GLY A 94 8.14 15.42 5.38
C GLY A 94 6.89 14.56 5.15
N GLY A 95 6.51 14.36 3.89
CA GLY A 95 5.32 13.61 3.49
C GLY A 95 3.99 14.40 3.56
N ALA A 96 4.06 15.73 3.77
CA ALA A 96 2.88 16.60 3.81
C ALA A 96 2.52 17.22 2.43
N GLU A 97 3.29 16.95 1.39
CA GLU A 97 3.14 17.56 0.06
C GLU A 97 1.80 17.16 -0.59
N GLU A 98 1.44 15.88 -0.49
CA GLU A 98 0.17 15.39 -1.01
C GLU A 98 -1.02 15.98 -0.26
N LEU A 99 -0.92 16.07 1.07
CA LEU A 99 -1.94 16.72 1.89
C LEU A 99 -2.08 18.21 1.52
N ALA A 100 -0.96 18.91 1.29
CA ALA A 100 -1.00 20.30 0.85
C ALA A 100 -1.72 20.47 -0.50
N ALA A 101 -1.47 19.57 -1.46
CA ALA A 101 -2.17 19.58 -2.75
C ALA A 101 -3.68 19.35 -2.58
N GLN A 102 -4.09 18.41 -1.72
CA GLN A 102 -5.51 18.14 -1.43
C GLN A 102 -6.19 19.36 -0.77
N VAL A 103 -5.53 19.98 0.22
CA VAL A 103 -6.00 21.20 0.88
C VAL A 103 -6.18 22.33 -0.14
N CYS A 104 -5.21 22.50 -1.04
CA CYS A 104 -5.27 23.51 -2.10
C CYS A 104 -6.44 23.28 -3.06
N GLY A 105 -6.75 22.02 -3.37
CA GLY A 105 -7.89 21.66 -4.22
C GLY A 105 -9.24 22.07 -3.62
N VAL A 106 -9.36 22.11 -2.29
CA VAL A 106 -10.59 22.52 -1.59
C VAL A 106 -10.64 24.03 -1.36
N LEU A 107 -9.56 24.60 -0.82
CA LEU A 107 -9.55 26.01 -0.39
C LEU A 107 -9.12 27.00 -1.48
N GLY A 108 -8.73 26.53 -2.67
CA GLY A 108 -8.19 27.40 -3.71
C GLY A 108 -6.82 28.01 -3.39
N ALA A 109 -6.15 27.53 -2.34
CA ALA A 109 -4.83 27.98 -1.93
C ALA A 109 -3.74 27.55 -2.93
N ARG A 110 -2.56 28.17 -2.86
CA ARG A 110 -1.38 27.75 -3.65
C ARG A 110 -0.45 26.90 -2.78
N PRO A 111 -0.01 25.72 -3.24
CA PRO A 111 0.96 24.93 -2.50
C PRO A 111 2.34 25.61 -2.57
N VAL A 112 3.03 25.73 -1.44
CA VAL A 112 4.42 26.21 -1.38
C VAL A 112 5.29 25.03 -0.98
N VAL A 113 5.67 24.23 -1.96
CA VAL A 113 6.56 23.09 -1.78
C VAL A 113 8.00 23.60 -1.89
N THR A 114 8.74 23.56 -0.79
CA THR A 114 10.12 24.01 -0.71
C THR A 114 11.15 22.91 -1.01
N GLY A 115 10.68 21.65 -1.08
CA GLY A 115 11.44 20.51 -1.59
C GLY A 115 11.41 20.47 -3.12
N GLY A 116 12.41 19.83 -3.73
CA GLY A 116 12.42 19.58 -5.18
C GLY A 116 11.20 18.75 -5.64
N PRO A 117 11.05 18.52 -6.97
CA PRO A 117 10.01 17.62 -7.47
C PRO A 117 10.05 16.30 -6.70
N PRO A 118 8.91 15.61 -6.52
CA PRO A 118 8.89 14.36 -5.77
C PRO A 118 10.05 13.51 -6.26
N ALA A 119 11.03 13.30 -5.39
CA ALA A 119 12.19 12.51 -5.72
C ALA A 119 11.70 11.20 -6.33
N ALA A 120 12.37 10.72 -7.36
CA ALA A 120 12.11 9.38 -7.88
C ALA A 120 11.91 8.44 -6.69
N PRO A 121 10.90 7.52 -6.71
CA PRO A 121 10.54 6.73 -5.55
C PRO A 121 11.79 6.23 -4.85
N GLY A 122 11.96 6.64 -3.60
CA GLY A 122 13.14 6.28 -2.83
C GLY A 122 13.24 4.75 -2.69
N PRO A 123 14.42 4.22 -2.45
CA PRO A 123 14.65 2.77 -2.37
C PRO A 123 13.77 2.07 -1.33
N LEU A 124 13.24 2.80 -0.35
CA LEU A 124 12.37 2.27 0.70
C LEU A 124 10.87 2.57 0.48
N ASP A 125 10.49 3.29 -0.57
CA ASP A 125 9.08 3.62 -0.83
C ASP A 125 8.22 2.39 -1.13
N ALA A 126 8.85 1.34 -1.63
CA ALA A 126 8.18 0.05 -1.79
C ALA A 126 7.69 -0.50 -0.43
N LEU A 127 8.45 -0.32 0.65
CA LEU A 127 8.04 -0.73 2.00
C LEU A 127 6.83 0.06 2.50
N ARG A 128 6.81 1.39 2.27
CA ARG A 128 5.72 2.27 2.72
C ARG A 128 4.35 1.86 2.20
N ARG A 129 4.29 1.22 1.03
CA ARG A 129 3.03 0.69 0.46
C ARG A 129 2.53 -0.58 1.16
N HIS A 130 3.37 -1.29 1.89
CA HIS A 130 3.05 -2.58 2.53
C HIS A 130 2.98 -2.52 4.06
N GLY A 131 3.40 -1.42 4.64
CA GLY A 131 3.40 -1.21 6.08
C GLY A 131 3.81 0.20 6.42
N THR A 132 4.14 0.43 7.68
CA THR A 132 4.59 1.73 8.20
C THR A 132 6.07 1.64 8.54
N THR A 133 6.84 2.63 8.10
CA THR A 133 8.25 2.79 8.51
C THR A 133 8.35 3.84 9.60
N ILE A 134 9.11 3.53 10.63
CA ILE A 134 9.38 4.43 11.76
C ILE A 134 10.88 4.58 11.88
N SER A 135 11.33 5.83 11.95
CA SER A 135 12.73 6.18 12.09
C SER A 135 12.96 6.83 13.45
N ALA A 136 13.95 6.35 14.19
CA ALA A 136 14.41 7.01 15.39
C ALA A 136 15.66 7.84 15.07
N GLY A 137 15.70 9.11 15.47
CA GLY A 137 16.88 9.94 15.45
C GLY A 137 17.58 10.10 14.10
N GLY A 138 16.83 10.25 12.99
CA GLY A 138 17.44 10.44 11.66
C GLY A 138 17.93 9.15 10.96
N ALA A 139 17.76 7.99 11.57
CA ALA A 139 18.21 6.70 11.00
C ALA A 139 17.61 6.38 9.63
N GLY A 140 16.41 6.91 9.33
CA GLY A 140 15.79 6.77 7.99
C GLY A 140 16.60 7.44 6.89
N GLU A 141 17.14 8.62 7.16
CA GLU A 141 18.00 9.34 6.21
C GLU A 141 19.37 8.65 6.05
N GLU A 142 19.93 8.17 7.16
CA GLU A 142 21.18 7.41 7.15
C GLU A 142 21.07 6.15 6.29
N ILE A 143 20.00 5.36 6.48
CA ILE A 143 19.75 4.16 5.70
C ILE A 143 19.50 4.51 4.22
N THR A 144 18.71 5.54 3.93
CA THR A 144 18.48 5.98 2.55
C THR A 144 19.78 6.40 1.88
N ARG A 145 20.65 7.13 2.58
CA ARG A 145 21.97 7.54 2.10
C ARG A 145 22.90 6.34 1.89
N ALA A 146 22.92 5.40 2.83
CA ALA A 146 23.71 4.17 2.71
C ALA A 146 23.30 3.35 1.47
N ILE A 147 21.99 3.18 1.25
CA ILE A 147 21.46 2.47 0.07
C ILE A 147 21.84 3.20 -1.22
N ALA A 148 21.69 4.53 -1.28
CA ALA A 148 22.05 5.33 -2.44
C ALA A 148 23.54 5.27 -2.76
N ALA A 149 24.39 5.13 -1.73
CA ALA A 149 25.84 4.97 -1.86
C ALA A 149 26.28 3.50 -2.11
N GLY A 150 25.33 2.57 -2.27
CA GLY A 150 25.64 1.13 -2.43
C GLY A 150 26.26 0.48 -1.19
N GLN A 151 26.18 1.13 -0.03
CA GLN A 151 26.68 0.60 1.23
C GLN A 151 25.75 -0.47 1.81
N PRO A 152 26.28 -1.44 2.57
CA PRO A 152 25.47 -2.48 3.17
C PRO A 152 24.56 -1.92 4.27
N VAL A 153 23.31 -2.43 4.31
CA VAL A 153 22.33 -2.19 5.38
C VAL A 153 21.94 -3.54 5.96
N ARG A 154 21.99 -3.67 7.27
CA ARG A 154 21.68 -4.92 7.96
C ARG A 154 20.16 -5.07 8.12
N LEU A 155 19.63 -6.15 7.57
CA LEU A 155 18.22 -6.52 7.73
C LEU A 155 18.04 -7.42 8.97
N GLU A 156 17.32 -6.92 9.97
CA GLU A 156 16.91 -7.70 11.14
C GLU A 156 15.42 -8.03 11.04
N ARG A 157 15.07 -9.30 11.25
CA ARG A 157 13.69 -9.79 11.25
C ARG A 157 13.46 -10.70 12.43
N ASP A 158 12.38 -10.48 13.17
CA ASP A 158 11.92 -11.41 14.21
C ASP A 158 11.13 -12.59 13.60
N ARG A 159 10.56 -12.40 12.41
CA ARG A 159 9.79 -13.38 11.66
C ARG A 159 9.97 -13.19 10.17
N VAL A 160 9.56 -14.18 9.40
CA VAL A 160 9.46 -14.03 7.95
C VAL A 160 8.16 -13.28 7.63
N HIS A 161 8.28 -12.20 6.88
CA HIS A 161 7.15 -11.41 6.39
C HIS A 161 7.25 -11.28 4.87
N PRO A 162 6.14 -11.29 4.14
CA PRO A 162 6.14 -10.97 2.73
C PRO A 162 6.61 -9.53 2.54
N LEU A 163 7.83 -9.36 2.07
CA LEU A 163 8.42 -8.06 1.78
C LEU A 163 8.43 -7.83 0.27
N PRO A 164 8.31 -6.56 -0.18
CA PRO A 164 8.65 -6.21 -1.55
C PRO A 164 10.15 -6.41 -1.77
N ALA A 165 10.58 -6.29 -3.02
CA ALA A 165 11.99 -6.26 -3.33
C ALA A 165 12.70 -5.17 -2.50
N LEU A 166 13.75 -5.57 -1.81
CA LEU A 166 14.62 -4.66 -1.09
C LEU A 166 15.85 -4.34 -1.95
N PRO A 167 16.44 -3.16 -1.80
CA PRO A 167 17.68 -2.82 -2.49
C PRO A 167 18.78 -3.86 -2.26
N PRO A 168 19.69 -4.11 -3.23
CA PRO A 168 20.69 -5.18 -3.15
C PRO A 168 21.60 -5.13 -1.93
N GLY A 169 21.85 -3.94 -1.40
CA GLY A 169 22.67 -3.73 -0.19
C GLY A 169 21.97 -4.11 1.12
N VAL A 170 20.63 -4.31 1.12
CA VAL A 170 19.84 -4.63 2.32
C VAL A 170 19.82 -6.15 2.51
N ARG A 171 20.62 -6.65 3.45
CA ARG A 171 20.80 -8.09 3.66
C ARG A 171 21.06 -8.44 5.12
N ALA A 172 20.71 -9.67 5.52
CA ALA A 172 20.85 -10.12 6.91
C ALA A 172 22.32 -10.32 7.33
N ASP A 173 23.20 -10.65 6.39
CA ASP A 173 24.63 -10.90 6.59
C ASP A 173 25.51 -9.65 6.46
N ALA A 174 24.91 -8.44 6.47
CA ALA A 174 25.65 -7.20 6.46
C ALA A 174 26.48 -7.02 7.74
N PRO A 175 27.62 -6.28 7.68
CA PRO A 175 28.50 -6.08 8.83
C PRO A 175 27.78 -5.54 10.08
N ALA A 176 28.29 -5.88 11.27
CA ALA A 176 27.68 -5.51 12.54
C ALA A 176 27.54 -3.99 12.75
N HIS A 177 28.42 -3.20 12.14
CA HIS A 177 28.40 -1.73 12.20
C HIS A 177 27.50 -1.07 11.14
N ALA A 178 26.91 -1.87 10.22
CA ALA A 178 26.03 -1.33 9.19
C ALA A 178 24.73 -0.80 9.80
N PRO A 179 24.12 0.26 9.23
CA PRO A 179 22.81 0.75 9.64
C PRO A 179 21.77 -0.37 9.60
N VAL A 180 20.81 -0.34 10.52
CA VAL A 180 19.86 -1.45 10.72
C VAL A 180 18.48 -1.09 10.19
N LEU A 181 17.97 -1.89 9.24
CA LEU A 181 16.55 -1.97 8.89
C LEU A 181 15.92 -3.14 9.64
N ARG A 182 15.07 -2.84 10.61
CA ARG A 182 14.35 -3.86 11.39
C ARG A 182 12.96 -4.07 10.84
N VAL A 183 12.54 -5.31 10.74
CA VAL A 183 11.19 -5.71 10.31
C VAL A 183 10.52 -6.46 11.46
N THR A 184 9.51 -5.86 12.08
CA THR A 184 8.83 -6.44 13.24
C THR A 184 7.44 -5.85 13.44
N ASP A 185 6.52 -6.62 14.01
CA ASP A 185 5.23 -6.15 14.51
C ASP A 185 5.27 -5.76 16.01
N ARG A 186 6.45 -5.79 16.61
CA ARG A 186 6.67 -5.35 17.99
C ARG A 186 6.81 -3.84 18.08
N ALA A 187 6.44 -3.29 19.22
CA ALA A 187 6.72 -1.90 19.54
C ALA A 187 8.23 -1.63 19.48
N PRO A 188 8.67 -0.43 19.08
CA PRO A 188 10.08 -0.09 19.12
C PRO A 188 10.62 -0.27 20.54
N GLY A 189 11.65 -1.12 20.67
CA GLY A 189 12.37 -1.29 21.95
C GLY A 189 13.46 -0.22 22.10
N ALA A 190 14.07 -0.16 23.29
CA ALA A 190 15.24 0.67 23.59
C ALA A 190 16.52 0.15 22.89
N GLY A 191 16.42 -0.28 21.64
CA GLY A 191 17.53 -0.77 20.84
C GLY A 191 18.31 0.37 20.15
N PRO A 192 19.45 0.06 19.48
CA PRO A 192 20.21 1.05 18.74
C PRO A 192 19.32 1.74 17.70
N ALA A 193 19.61 3.02 17.45
CA ALA A 193 18.92 3.81 16.44
C ALA A 193 18.89 3.06 15.11
N GLY A 194 17.71 2.94 14.52
CA GLY A 194 17.48 2.19 13.28
C GLY A 194 16.16 2.57 12.66
N LEU A 195 15.96 2.16 11.42
CA LEU A 195 14.68 2.26 10.76
C LEU A 195 13.90 0.97 11.03
N THR A 196 12.70 1.08 11.59
CA THR A 196 11.82 -0.06 11.80
C THR A 196 10.68 -0.03 10.79
N PHE A 197 10.49 -1.12 10.09
CA PHE A 197 9.33 -1.36 9.25
C PHE A 197 8.35 -2.27 10.01
N HIS A 198 7.11 -1.80 10.12
CA HIS A 198 6.02 -2.51 10.77
C HIS A 198 5.08 -3.10 9.71
N PRO A 199 5.18 -4.41 9.42
CA PRO A 199 4.26 -5.08 8.50
C PRO A 199 2.86 -5.14 9.12
N ARG A 200 1.82 -5.07 8.29
CA ARG A 200 0.42 -5.12 8.72
C ARG A 200 -0.01 -6.57 9.02
N THR A 201 0.15 -7.00 10.26
CA THR A 201 -0.09 -8.39 10.69
C THR A 201 -1.10 -8.53 11.81
N LEU A 202 -1.41 -7.47 12.55
CA LEU A 202 -2.23 -7.53 13.75
C LEU A 202 -3.70 -7.20 13.45
N VAL A 203 -4.59 -8.07 13.93
CA VAL A 203 -6.04 -7.86 13.91
C VAL A 203 -6.50 -7.56 15.32
N VAL A 204 -7.18 -6.45 15.52
CA VAL A 204 -7.75 -6.07 16.80
C VAL A 204 -9.25 -6.33 16.78
N GLY A 205 -9.68 -7.35 17.50
CA GLY A 205 -11.10 -7.61 17.71
C GLY A 205 -11.65 -6.71 18.82
N VAL A 206 -12.78 -6.07 18.58
CA VAL A 206 -13.39 -5.10 19.49
C VAL A 206 -14.85 -5.43 19.77
N GLY A 207 -15.26 -5.26 21.03
CA GLY A 207 -16.65 -5.26 21.45
C GLY A 207 -16.98 -3.91 22.11
N ALA A 208 -18.08 -3.28 21.69
CA ALA A 208 -18.55 -2.01 22.24
C ALA A 208 -19.96 -2.16 22.81
N GLY A 209 -20.12 -1.87 24.10
CA GLY A 209 -21.42 -1.69 24.75
C GLY A 209 -22.12 -0.42 24.27
N ARG A 210 -23.40 -0.24 24.61
CA ARG A 210 -24.16 0.97 24.20
C ARG A 210 -23.53 2.26 24.71
N ALA A 211 -22.91 2.24 25.89
CA ALA A 211 -22.29 3.40 26.53
C ALA A 211 -20.80 3.55 26.21
N ALA A 212 -20.25 2.72 25.29
CA ALA A 212 -18.83 2.79 24.96
C ALA A 212 -18.51 4.14 24.31
N ASP A 213 -17.50 4.82 24.86
CA ASP A 213 -16.95 6.06 24.31
C ASP A 213 -15.74 5.77 23.40
N GLY A 214 -15.56 6.61 22.37
CA GLY A 214 -14.48 6.45 21.41
C GLY A 214 -13.09 6.57 22.04
N GLN A 215 -12.90 7.50 22.98
CA GLN A 215 -11.61 7.65 23.68
C GLN A 215 -11.32 6.48 24.63
N GLU A 216 -12.36 5.96 25.29
CA GLU A 216 -12.24 4.76 26.12
C GLU A 216 -11.73 3.58 25.29
N LEU A 217 -12.35 3.33 24.12
CA LEU A 217 -11.96 2.23 23.24
C LEU A 217 -10.53 2.42 22.69
N VAL A 218 -10.18 3.64 22.27
CA VAL A 218 -8.81 3.94 21.80
C VAL A 218 -7.78 3.67 22.90
N ARG A 219 -8.01 4.18 24.12
CA ARG A 219 -7.11 3.93 25.24
C ARG A 219 -6.97 2.45 25.55
N LEU A 220 -8.08 1.72 25.52
CA LEU A 220 -8.08 0.27 25.78
C LEU A 220 -7.27 -0.48 24.69
N VAL A 221 -7.44 -0.13 23.39
CA VAL A 221 -6.65 -0.73 22.31
C VAL A 221 -5.17 -0.43 22.45
N LEU A 222 -4.80 0.83 22.70
CA LEU A 222 -3.39 1.23 22.83
C LEU A 222 -2.74 0.60 24.06
N ALA A 223 -3.44 0.53 25.20
CA ALA A 223 -2.97 -0.14 26.41
C ALA A 223 -2.77 -1.64 26.18
N ALA A 224 -3.71 -2.30 25.49
CA ALA A 224 -3.60 -3.72 25.15
C ALA A 224 -2.41 -3.99 24.22
N LEU A 225 -2.20 -3.17 23.21
CA LEU A 225 -1.04 -3.30 22.33
C LEU A 225 0.27 -3.09 23.10
N ALA A 226 0.34 -2.07 23.97
CA ALA A 226 1.52 -1.81 24.79
C ALA A 226 1.81 -2.97 25.77
N GLU A 227 0.80 -3.53 26.41
CA GLU A 227 0.91 -4.73 27.28
C GLU A 227 1.51 -5.93 26.54
N GLY A 228 1.08 -6.13 25.28
CA GLY A 228 1.60 -7.18 24.41
C GLY A 228 2.97 -6.86 23.80
N GLY A 229 3.53 -5.68 24.03
CA GLY A 229 4.73 -5.20 23.33
C GLY A 229 4.54 -5.11 21.82
N LEU A 230 3.32 -4.79 21.36
CA LEU A 230 2.93 -4.79 19.95
C LEU A 230 2.86 -3.38 19.39
N SER A 231 3.24 -3.24 18.13
CA SER A 231 3.21 -1.95 17.43
C SER A 231 1.81 -1.61 16.93
N ARG A 232 1.29 -0.44 17.29
CA ARG A 232 0.04 0.09 16.71
C ARG A 232 0.08 0.20 15.18
N TYR A 233 1.27 0.37 14.62
CA TYR A 233 1.49 0.52 13.19
C TYR A 233 1.38 -0.80 12.41
N SER A 234 1.41 -1.93 13.12
CA SER A 234 1.16 -3.24 12.54
C SER A 234 -0.31 -3.65 12.52
N VAL A 235 -1.20 -2.82 13.08
CA VAL A 235 -2.65 -3.10 13.04
C VAL A 235 -3.16 -2.95 11.61
N VAL A 236 -3.83 -4.00 11.14
CA VAL A 236 -4.41 -4.10 9.81
C VAL A 236 -5.83 -3.57 9.78
N GLN A 237 -6.61 -3.90 10.81
CA GLN A 237 -8.04 -3.60 10.91
C GLN A 237 -8.55 -3.76 12.33
N LEU A 238 -9.72 -3.15 12.58
CA LEU A 238 -10.57 -3.51 13.71
C LEU A 238 -11.66 -4.48 13.23
N SER A 239 -11.89 -5.55 13.99
CA SER A 239 -12.89 -6.56 13.67
C SER A 239 -13.93 -6.64 14.79
N THR A 240 -15.20 -6.71 14.42
CA THR A 240 -16.31 -6.66 15.38
C THR A 240 -17.55 -7.42 14.87
N LEU A 241 -18.63 -7.41 15.66
CA LEU A 241 -19.95 -7.86 15.23
C LEU A 241 -20.55 -6.89 14.21
N ASP A 242 -21.21 -7.37 13.16
CA ASP A 242 -21.84 -6.55 12.11
C ASP A 242 -22.70 -5.41 12.66
N GLY A 243 -23.57 -5.70 13.63
CA GLY A 243 -24.40 -4.70 14.28
C GLY A 243 -23.61 -3.63 15.07
N LYS A 244 -22.29 -3.74 15.15
CA LYS A 244 -21.40 -2.81 15.88
C LYS A 244 -20.38 -2.11 14.99
N LYS A 245 -20.26 -2.45 13.71
CA LYS A 245 -19.29 -1.85 12.80
C LYS A 245 -19.46 -0.32 12.67
N ASP A 246 -20.72 0.15 12.72
CA ASP A 246 -21.06 1.57 12.62
C ASP A 246 -21.22 2.25 13.99
N HIS A 247 -20.90 1.54 15.10
CA HIS A 247 -20.93 2.12 16.43
C HIS A 247 -19.92 3.30 16.52
N PRO A 248 -20.32 4.50 17.04
CA PRO A 248 -19.45 5.68 17.04
C PRO A 248 -18.08 5.43 17.66
N ALA A 249 -18.00 4.68 18.77
CA ALA A 249 -16.73 4.35 19.42
C ALA A 249 -15.82 3.48 18.54
N VAL A 250 -16.38 2.52 17.80
CA VAL A 250 -15.61 1.63 16.92
C VAL A 250 -15.11 2.41 15.70
N ARG A 251 -15.98 3.18 15.06
CA ARG A 251 -15.58 4.06 13.95
C ARG A 251 -14.51 5.06 14.39
N TRP A 252 -14.67 5.64 15.57
CA TRP A 252 -13.69 6.55 16.12
C TRP A 252 -12.32 5.88 16.33
N ALA A 253 -12.28 4.71 16.95
CA ALA A 253 -11.04 3.98 17.18
C ALA A 253 -10.37 3.57 15.86
N ALA A 254 -11.15 3.12 14.88
CA ALA A 254 -10.64 2.82 13.53
C ALA A 254 -10.02 4.04 12.86
N LEU A 255 -10.68 5.18 13.00
CA LEU A 255 -10.25 6.46 12.48
C LEU A 255 -8.90 6.90 13.10
N VAL A 256 -8.77 6.85 14.43
CA VAL A 256 -7.52 7.18 15.16
C VAL A 256 -6.36 6.25 14.78
N LEU A 257 -6.65 4.96 14.62
CA LEU A 257 -5.64 3.98 14.22
C LEU A 257 -5.32 4.01 12.71
N GLY A 258 -6.16 4.66 11.89
CA GLY A 258 -6.03 4.71 10.44
C GLY A 258 -6.23 3.34 9.78
N VAL A 259 -7.22 2.56 10.26
CA VAL A 259 -7.49 1.20 9.79
C VAL A 259 -8.98 1.01 9.49
N PRO A 260 -9.36 0.10 8.58
CA PRO A 260 -10.75 -0.22 8.31
C PRO A 260 -11.41 -0.98 9.47
N VAL A 261 -12.76 -0.92 9.52
CA VAL A 261 -13.58 -1.78 10.37
C VAL A 261 -14.19 -2.90 9.53
N VAL A 262 -14.04 -4.13 10.01
CA VAL A 262 -14.67 -5.31 9.43
C VAL A 262 -15.73 -5.84 10.41
N GLY A 263 -16.96 -6.00 9.92
CA GLY A 263 -18.05 -6.61 10.67
C GLY A 263 -18.21 -8.07 10.31
N HIS A 264 -18.68 -8.87 11.28
CA HIS A 264 -19.00 -10.28 11.07
C HIS A 264 -20.37 -10.61 11.64
N PRO A 265 -21.15 -11.49 11.01
CA PRO A 265 -22.40 -11.96 11.55
C PRO A 265 -22.19 -12.81 12.82
N ALA A 266 -23.17 -12.83 13.70
CA ALA A 266 -23.05 -13.47 15.01
C ALA A 266 -22.78 -14.98 14.93
N ASP A 267 -23.37 -15.67 13.96
CA ASP A 267 -23.16 -17.10 13.68
C ASP A 267 -21.71 -17.41 13.27
N ALA A 268 -21.12 -16.58 12.42
CA ALA A 268 -19.71 -16.72 12.06
C ALA A 268 -18.78 -16.56 13.29
N LEU A 269 -19.07 -15.59 14.16
CA LEU A 269 -18.32 -15.40 15.40
C LEU A 269 -18.57 -16.55 16.41
N ALA A 270 -19.79 -17.10 16.46
CA ALA A 270 -20.09 -18.23 17.34
C ALA A 270 -19.37 -19.51 16.91
N ALA A 271 -19.11 -19.68 15.63
CA ALA A 271 -18.35 -20.83 15.10
C ALA A 271 -16.86 -20.80 15.45
N VAL A 272 -16.31 -19.65 15.87
CA VAL A 272 -14.89 -19.51 16.24
C VAL A 272 -14.65 -20.08 17.64
N ARG A 273 -13.73 -21.03 17.74
CA ARG A 273 -13.28 -21.54 19.04
C ARG A 273 -12.41 -20.50 19.74
N VAL A 274 -12.91 -19.95 20.85
CA VAL A 274 -12.22 -18.92 21.64
C VAL A 274 -11.68 -19.49 22.96
N PRO A 275 -10.49 -19.05 23.42
CA PRO A 275 -9.91 -19.53 24.68
C PRO A 275 -10.69 -19.09 25.93
N HIS A 276 -11.32 -17.90 25.89
CA HIS A 276 -11.98 -17.30 27.04
C HIS A 276 -13.45 -16.96 26.77
N PRO A 277 -14.34 -17.97 26.72
CA PRO A 277 -15.76 -17.77 26.49
C PRO A 277 -16.41 -16.96 27.61
N SER A 278 -17.49 -16.24 27.32
CA SER A 278 -18.23 -15.41 28.25
C SER A 278 -19.72 -15.66 28.11
N ARG A 279 -20.33 -16.27 29.10
CA ARG A 279 -21.76 -16.54 29.13
C ARG A 279 -22.61 -15.26 28.97
N ALA A 280 -22.12 -14.12 29.50
CA ALA A 280 -22.81 -12.85 29.34
C ALA A 280 -22.81 -12.36 27.87
N ALA A 281 -21.74 -12.59 27.11
CA ALA A 281 -21.69 -12.26 25.70
C ALA A 281 -22.59 -13.21 24.89
N GLU A 282 -22.58 -14.49 25.22
CA GLU A 282 -23.42 -15.50 24.57
C GLU A 282 -24.91 -15.19 24.73
N LEU A 283 -25.34 -14.81 25.93
CA LEU A 283 -26.74 -14.42 26.20
C LEU A 283 -27.11 -13.08 25.53
N ALA A 284 -26.17 -12.14 25.40
CA ALA A 284 -26.44 -10.80 24.85
C ALA A 284 -26.43 -10.73 23.32
N VAL A 285 -25.58 -11.51 22.66
CA VAL A 285 -25.30 -11.36 21.22
C VAL A 285 -25.11 -12.71 20.50
N GLY A 286 -25.34 -13.84 21.15
CA GLY A 286 -25.28 -15.17 20.53
C GLY A 286 -23.88 -15.68 20.23
N THR A 287 -22.83 -15.07 20.79
CA THR A 287 -21.43 -15.51 20.60
C THR A 287 -20.69 -15.52 21.91
N PRO A 288 -19.84 -16.55 22.16
CA PRO A 288 -19.11 -16.65 23.42
C PRO A 288 -18.08 -15.53 23.66
N SER A 289 -17.61 -14.86 22.62
CA SER A 289 -16.72 -13.69 22.73
C SER A 289 -16.65 -12.92 21.43
N VAL A 290 -17.18 -11.70 21.40
CA VAL A 290 -17.07 -10.85 20.19
C VAL A 290 -15.62 -10.51 19.88
N ALA A 291 -14.85 -10.01 20.86
CA ALA A 291 -13.50 -9.51 20.61
C ALA A 291 -12.54 -10.63 20.20
N GLU A 292 -12.48 -11.75 20.93
CA GLU A 292 -11.55 -12.84 20.56
C GLU A 292 -11.97 -13.52 19.26
N ALA A 293 -13.29 -13.77 19.08
CA ALA A 293 -13.79 -14.43 17.89
C ALA A 293 -13.54 -13.58 16.64
N ALA A 294 -13.82 -12.27 16.68
CA ALA A 294 -13.58 -11.39 15.56
C ALA A 294 -12.08 -11.25 15.22
N ALA A 295 -11.21 -11.17 16.24
CA ALA A 295 -9.78 -11.14 16.03
C ALA A 295 -9.26 -12.41 15.34
N LEU A 296 -9.69 -13.59 15.82
CA LEU A 296 -9.25 -14.88 15.28
C LEU A 296 -9.84 -15.19 13.92
N LEU A 297 -11.09 -14.80 13.65
CA LEU A 297 -11.74 -15.01 12.36
C LEU A 297 -10.99 -14.31 11.23
N ASP A 298 -10.48 -13.10 11.47
CA ASP A 298 -9.71 -12.34 10.50
C ASP A 298 -8.19 -12.63 10.54
N ALA A 299 -7.79 -13.55 11.41
CA ALA A 299 -6.42 -14.05 11.49
C ALA A 299 -6.36 -15.58 11.24
N PRO A 300 -6.82 -16.08 10.08
CA PRO A 300 -6.87 -17.52 9.82
C PRO A 300 -5.48 -18.15 9.91
N GLY A 301 -5.38 -19.28 10.64
CA GLY A 301 -4.10 -19.95 10.91
C GLY A 301 -3.14 -19.16 11.80
N GLY A 302 -3.57 -18.02 12.31
CA GLY A 302 -2.80 -17.16 13.19
C GLY A 302 -2.95 -17.52 14.67
N GLU A 303 -2.44 -16.65 15.53
CA GLU A 303 -2.40 -16.85 16.99
C GLU A 303 -3.06 -15.68 17.72
N LEU A 304 -3.77 -15.97 18.81
CA LEU A 304 -4.24 -14.96 19.73
C LEU A 304 -3.07 -14.52 20.62
N LEU A 305 -2.57 -13.29 20.38
CA LEU A 305 -1.43 -12.75 21.12
C LEU A 305 -1.84 -12.17 22.47
N LEU A 306 -2.99 -11.49 22.48
CA LEU A 306 -3.54 -10.91 23.68
C LEU A 306 -4.99 -11.34 23.85
N PRO A 307 -5.29 -12.09 24.93
CA PRO A 307 -6.67 -12.44 25.23
C PRO A 307 -7.47 -11.21 25.61
N LYS A 308 -8.78 -11.39 25.69
CA LYS A 308 -9.75 -10.32 25.93
C LYS A 308 -9.38 -9.44 27.12
N ARG A 309 -9.24 -8.14 26.89
CA ARG A 309 -9.17 -7.08 27.90
C ARG A 309 -10.48 -6.31 27.92
N LYS A 310 -10.86 -5.81 29.10
CA LYS A 310 -12.12 -5.10 29.31
C LYS A 310 -11.86 -3.74 29.93
N SER A 311 -12.66 -2.76 29.53
CA SER A 311 -12.90 -1.52 30.25
C SER A 311 -14.34 -1.50 30.79
N ALA A 312 -14.85 -0.33 31.18
CA ALA A 312 -16.21 -0.19 31.67
C ALA A 312 -17.26 -0.60 30.62
N ALA A 313 -17.08 -0.18 29.35
CA ALA A 313 -18.06 -0.39 28.30
C ALA A 313 -17.49 -1.02 27.01
N ALA A 314 -16.19 -1.38 26.98
CA ALA A 314 -15.56 -1.93 25.79
C ALA A 314 -14.71 -3.17 26.09
N THR A 315 -14.44 -3.97 25.06
CA THR A 315 -13.54 -5.13 25.13
C THR A 315 -12.64 -5.14 23.90
N VAL A 316 -11.40 -5.57 24.08
CA VAL A 316 -10.44 -5.76 22.96
C VAL A 316 -9.71 -7.10 23.11
N ALA A 317 -9.31 -7.68 21.98
CA ALA A 317 -8.39 -8.81 21.90
C ALA A 317 -7.50 -8.61 20.67
N VAL A 318 -6.29 -9.14 20.67
CA VAL A 318 -5.36 -8.99 19.56
C VAL A 318 -4.92 -10.36 19.07
N ALA A 319 -5.13 -10.60 17.76
CA ALA A 319 -4.61 -11.78 17.08
C ALA A 319 -3.58 -11.34 16.02
N ARG A 320 -2.63 -12.23 15.75
CA ARG A 320 -1.68 -12.08 14.65
C ARG A 320 -2.08 -13.01 13.53
N ARG A 321 -2.15 -12.48 12.31
CA ARG A 321 -2.29 -13.30 11.11
C ARG A 321 -1.11 -14.24 10.95
N ALA A 322 -1.35 -15.46 10.51
CA ALA A 322 -0.25 -16.33 10.13
C ALA A 322 0.64 -15.62 9.12
N VAL A 323 1.94 -15.68 9.34
CA VAL A 323 2.90 -15.14 8.38
C VAL A 323 2.93 -16.11 7.21
N ARG A 324 2.38 -15.68 6.07
CA ARG A 324 2.38 -16.44 4.82
C ARG A 324 3.17 -15.67 3.78
N GLY A 325 3.94 -16.38 2.99
CA GLY A 325 4.46 -15.84 1.75
C GLY A 325 3.32 -15.56 0.77
N ARG A 326 3.66 -15.01 -0.37
CA ARG A 326 2.71 -14.69 -1.43
C ARG A 326 3.24 -15.12 -2.77
N LEU A 327 2.44 -15.83 -3.53
CA LEU A 327 2.74 -16.21 -4.90
C LEU A 327 1.69 -15.61 -5.85
N ALA A 328 2.12 -14.67 -6.69
CA ALA A 328 1.31 -14.16 -7.78
C ALA A 328 1.68 -14.89 -9.07
N VAL A 329 0.74 -15.61 -9.67
CA VAL A 329 0.90 -16.19 -11.01
C VAL A 329 0.38 -15.18 -12.01
N ILE A 330 1.26 -14.68 -12.87
CA ILE A 330 0.98 -13.51 -13.72
C ILE A 330 1.15 -13.91 -15.19
N GLY A 331 0.08 -13.76 -15.96
CA GLY A 331 0.11 -13.82 -17.41
C GLY A 331 0.64 -12.51 -17.99
N LEU A 332 1.70 -12.58 -18.78
CA LEU A 332 2.30 -11.41 -19.43
C LEU A 332 1.63 -11.02 -20.75
N GLY A 333 0.60 -11.77 -21.17
CA GLY A 333 -0.02 -11.55 -22.47
C GLY A 333 0.86 -12.00 -23.64
N PRO A 334 0.52 -11.57 -24.88
CA PRO A 334 1.21 -11.99 -26.10
C PRO A 334 2.62 -11.40 -26.27
N GLY A 335 3.02 -10.45 -25.45
CA GLY A 335 4.37 -9.90 -25.44
C GLY A 335 4.48 -8.38 -25.52
N ASP A 336 3.44 -7.70 -25.99
CA ASP A 336 3.43 -6.25 -26.09
C ASP A 336 3.16 -5.61 -24.71
N ARG A 337 3.82 -4.51 -24.45
CA ARG A 337 3.81 -3.83 -23.16
C ARG A 337 2.48 -3.21 -22.77
N ASP A 338 1.82 -2.61 -23.72
CA ASP A 338 0.50 -1.99 -23.58
C ASP A 338 -0.61 -3.00 -23.31
N LEU A 339 -0.33 -4.29 -23.53
CA LEU A 339 -1.23 -5.39 -23.22
C LEU A 339 -1.04 -5.96 -21.79
N LEU A 340 -0.07 -5.44 -21.04
CA LEU A 340 0.06 -5.77 -19.62
C LEU A 340 -1.05 -5.11 -18.81
N THR A 341 -1.76 -5.91 -18.02
CA THR A 341 -2.79 -5.34 -17.14
C THR A 341 -2.16 -4.47 -16.04
N PRO A 342 -2.81 -3.38 -15.60
CA PRO A 342 -2.33 -2.58 -14.47
C PRO A 342 -2.09 -3.41 -13.21
N ARG A 343 -2.88 -4.48 -13.02
CA ARG A 343 -2.72 -5.42 -11.92
C ARG A 343 -1.42 -6.21 -12.03
N ALA A 344 -1.07 -6.68 -13.22
CA ALA A 344 0.19 -7.38 -13.46
C ALA A 344 1.39 -6.49 -13.10
N VAL A 345 1.39 -5.24 -13.55
CA VAL A 345 2.44 -4.26 -13.22
C VAL A 345 2.54 -4.02 -11.71
N ALA A 346 1.41 -3.88 -11.02
CA ALA A 346 1.38 -3.67 -9.57
C ALA A 346 1.96 -4.87 -8.80
N GLU A 347 1.64 -6.10 -9.22
CA GLU A 347 2.15 -7.31 -8.55
C GLU A 347 3.62 -7.57 -8.89
N LEU A 348 4.08 -7.27 -10.11
CA LEU A 348 5.50 -7.33 -10.47
C LEU A 348 6.34 -6.38 -9.59
N ARG A 349 5.88 -5.15 -9.39
CA ARG A 349 6.54 -4.18 -8.50
C ARG A 349 6.48 -4.58 -7.01
N ARG A 350 5.58 -5.46 -6.66
CA ARG A 350 5.44 -5.97 -5.29
C ARG A 350 6.38 -7.15 -5.00
N ALA A 351 6.79 -7.85 -6.03
CA ALA A 351 7.56 -9.07 -5.89
C ALA A 351 8.99 -8.80 -5.39
N ALA A 352 9.44 -9.60 -4.42
CA ALA A 352 10.83 -9.68 -4.00
C ALA A 352 11.64 -10.59 -4.95
N VAL A 353 10.97 -11.59 -5.51
CA VAL A 353 11.55 -12.53 -6.48
C VAL A 353 10.57 -12.70 -7.64
N VAL A 354 11.09 -12.62 -8.86
CA VAL A 354 10.32 -12.96 -10.07
C VAL A 354 10.94 -14.19 -10.70
N VAL A 355 10.11 -15.22 -10.93
CA VAL A 355 10.48 -16.49 -11.52
C VAL A 355 9.85 -16.59 -12.91
N GLY A 356 10.64 -16.86 -13.93
CA GLY A 356 10.17 -16.94 -15.32
C GLY A 356 11.23 -17.48 -16.25
N ALA A 357 10.95 -17.57 -17.56
CA ALA A 357 11.96 -17.80 -18.56
C ALA A 357 12.84 -16.54 -18.72
N ALA A 358 14.08 -16.71 -19.15
CA ALA A 358 15.02 -15.59 -19.30
C ALA A 358 14.44 -14.48 -20.20
N GLU A 359 13.87 -14.85 -21.33
CA GLU A 359 13.25 -13.91 -22.26
C GLU A 359 12.07 -13.14 -21.67
N GLU A 360 11.25 -13.80 -20.83
CA GLU A 360 10.13 -13.18 -20.12
C GLU A 360 10.64 -12.18 -19.08
N LEU A 361 11.67 -12.57 -18.32
CA LEU A 361 12.29 -11.72 -17.31
C LEU A 361 12.99 -10.49 -17.92
N ASP A 362 13.59 -10.62 -19.09
CA ASP A 362 14.24 -9.52 -19.80
C ASP A 362 13.21 -8.52 -20.34
N ARG A 363 12.08 -9.00 -20.84
CA ARG A 363 10.97 -8.15 -21.31
C ARG A 363 10.37 -7.24 -20.24
N ILE A 364 10.37 -7.67 -18.97
CA ILE A 364 9.77 -6.94 -17.85
C ILE A 364 10.81 -6.29 -16.94
N ALA A 365 12.09 -6.36 -17.29
CA ALA A 365 13.20 -5.96 -16.41
C ALA A 365 13.09 -4.54 -15.86
N ASP A 366 12.61 -3.59 -16.67
CA ASP A 366 12.44 -2.17 -16.32
C ASP A 366 11.16 -1.89 -15.50
N LEU A 367 10.21 -2.85 -15.41
CA LEU A 367 9.05 -2.77 -14.53
C LEU A 367 9.39 -3.18 -13.10
N LEU A 368 10.48 -3.93 -12.92
CA LEU A 368 10.87 -4.46 -11.63
C LEU A 368 11.53 -3.35 -10.78
N LEU A 369 11.30 -3.41 -9.47
CA LEU A 369 11.99 -2.51 -8.57
C LEU A 369 13.48 -2.89 -8.44
N PRO A 370 14.36 -1.90 -8.20
CA PRO A 370 15.75 -2.19 -7.83
C PRO A 370 15.81 -3.17 -6.66
N GLY A 371 16.61 -4.24 -6.81
CA GLY A 371 16.73 -5.30 -5.81
C GLY A 371 15.78 -6.48 -5.99
N THR A 372 14.81 -6.43 -6.92
CA THR A 372 14.03 -7.62 -7.28
C THR A 372 14.97 -8.70 -7.83
N ARG A 373 14.97 -9.86 -7.19
CA ARG A 373 15.73 -11.02 -7.64
C ARG A 373 15.01 -11.67 -8.82
N ARG A 374 15.72 -11.82 -9.94
CA ARG A 374 15.25 -12.58 -11.10
C ARG A 374 15.76 -14.03 -10.99
N ALA A 375 14.88 -14.98 -11.04
CA ALA A 375 15.20 -16.40 -11.03
C ALA A 375 14.71 -17.03 -12.34
N ALA A 376 15.65 -17.32 -13.22
CA ALA A 376 15.44 -18.15 -14.39
C ALA A 376 16.06 -19.52 -14.08
N PRO A 377 15.28 -20.49 -13.55
CA PRO A 377 15.79 -21.85 -13.40
C PRO A 377 16.24 -22.35 -14.77
N ALA A 378 17.49 -22.79 -14.85
CA ALA A 378 18.05 -23.32 -16.09
C ALA A 378 17.10 -24.40 -16.60
N ALA A 379 16.73 -24.33 -17.86
CA ALA A 379 16.14 -25.46 -18.54
C ALA A 379 17.18 -26.60 -18.45
N GLY A 380 16.93 -27.54 -17.55
CA GLY A 380 17.79 -28.72 -17.42
C GLY A 380 17.97 -29.34 -18.79
N SER A 381 19.18 -29.80 -19.11
CA SER A 381 19.50 -30.49 -20.35
C SER A 381 18.62 -31.72 -20.49
N GLY A 382 17.45 -31.55 -21.13
CA GLY A 382 16.50 -32.60 -21.50
C GLY A 382 15.59 -33.10 -20.39
N PRO A 383 14.32 -32.80 -20.37
CA PRO A 383 13.27 -33.64 -20.92
C PRO A 383 12.11 -32.83 -21.56
N PRO A 384 10.92 -33.43 -21.90
CA PRO A 384 10.00 -32.92 -22.88
C PRO A 384 9.36 -31.56 -22.49
N ALA A 385 8.96 -30.83 -23.50
CA ALA A 385 8.24 -29.57 -23.40
C ALA A 385 7.07 -29.66 -22.38
N GLY A 386 7.28 -29.17 -21.18
CA GLY A 386 6.31 -29.24 -20.07
C GLY A 386 6.95 -29.36 -18.68
N SER A 387 8.20 -29.84 -18.59
CA SER A 387 8.91 -29.98 -17.31
C SER A 387 9.45 -28.63 -16.80
N ALA A 388 9.97 -27.79 -17.70
CA ALA A 388 10.51 -26.46 -17.34
C ALA A 388 9.49 -25.54 -16.68
N GLY A 389 8.22 -25.66 -17.03
CA GLY A 389 7.12 -24.91 -16.37
C GLY A 389 6.90 -25.41 -14.94
N ARG A 390 6.87 -26.72 -14.73
CA ARG A 390 6.71 -27.34 -13.39
C ARG A 390 7.88 -27.01 -12.47
N ASP A 391 9.10 -27.01 -12.98
CA ASP A 391 10.28 -26.67 -12.19
C ASP A 391 10.23 -25.19 -11.75
N ARG A 392 9.80 -24.28 -12.61
CA ARG A 392 9.61 -22.87 -12.28
C ARG A 392 8.51 -22.67 -11.23
N ALA A 393 7.38 -23.37 -11.37
CA ALA A 393 6.30 -23.33 -10.39
C ALA A 393 6.75 -23.88 -9.02
N ALA A 394 7.51 -24.96 -8.99
CA ALA A 394 8.06 -25.53 -7.76
C ALA A 394 9.05 -24.58 -7.08
N VAL A 395 9.95 -23.95 -7.84
CA VAL A 395 10.87 -22.92 -7.30
C VAL A 395 10.10 -21.73 -6.75
N ALA A 396 9.09 -21.23 -7.47
CA ALA A 396 8.28 -20.12 -7.03
C ALA A 396 7.47 -20.45 -5.76
N ALA A 397 6.88 -21.65 -5.69
CA ALA A 397 6.17 -22.13 -4.51
C ALA A 397 7.10 -22.26 -3.30
N GLY A 398 8.27 -22.90 -3.45
CA GLY A 398 9.23 -23.06 -2.37
C GLY A 398 9.75 -21.72 -1.82
N LEU A 399 9.91 -20.70 -2.66
CA LEU A 399 10.26 -19.36 -2.23
C LEU A 399 9.10 -18.68 -1.48
N ALA A 400 7.86 -18.87 -1.96
CA ALA A 400 6.68 -18.35 -1.27
C ALA A 400 6.47 -19.04 0.09
N GLU A 401 6.72 -20.34 0.23
CA GLU A 401 6.71 -21.07 1.50
C GLU A 401 7.74 -20.52 2.50
N GLN A 402 8.88 -20.03 2.00
CA GLN A 402 9.87 -19.30 2.81
C GLN A 402 9.42 -17.88 3.20
N GLY A 403 8.21 -17.46 2.81
CA GLY A 403 7.62 -16.17 3.17
C GLY A 403 7.96 -15.03 2.23
N TYR A 404 8.57 -15.27 1.07
CA TYR A 404 8.82 -14.21 0.09
C TYR A 404 7.54 -13.82 -0.67
N ALA A 405 7.50 -12.57 -1.11
CA ALA A 405 6.57 -12.14 -2.15
C ALA A 405 7.15 -12.52 -3.51
N VAL A 406 6.55 -13.51 -4.15
CA VAL A 406 7.04 -14.10 -5.41
C VAL A 406 6.06 -13.82 -6.53
N ALA A 407 6.56 -13.49 -7.71
CA ALA A 407 5.80 -13.50 -8.96
C ALA A 407 6.32 -14.63 -9.85
N LEU A 408 5.43 -15.52 -10.26
CA LEU A 408 5.67 -16.50 -11.32
C LEU A 408 5.09 -15.90 -12.60
N VAL A 409 5.93 -15.65 -13.58
CA VAL A 409 5.51 -15.04 -14.85
C VAL A 409 5.56 -16.06 -15.99
N GLY A 410 4.66 -15.87 -16.94
CA GLY A 410 4.61 -16.65 -18.18
C GLY A 410 3.95 -15.90 -19.31
N ALA A 411 4.28 -16.23 -20.54
CA ALA A 411 3.62 -15.69 -21.73
C ALA A 411 2.14 -16.15 -21.78
N GLY A 412 1.28 -15.36 -22.39
CA GLY A 412 -0.15 -15.66 -22.47
C GLY A 412 -0.92 -15.45 -21.17
N ASP A 413 -1.86 -16.35 -20.89
CA ASP A 413 -2.70 -16.26 -19.69
C ASP A 413 -2.08 -17.02 -18.50
N ALA A 414 -2.25 -16.45 -17.30
CA ALA A 414 -1.84 -17.07 -16.04
C ALA A 414 -2.48 -18.44 -15.80
N ALA A 415 -3.65 -18.71 -16.34
CA ALA A 415 -4.36 -19.98 -16.19
C ALA A 415 -3.54 -21.19 -16.67
N GLU A 416 -2.69 -21.02 -17.68
CA GLU A 416 -1.82 -22.08 -18.21
C GLU A 416 -0.76 -22.55 -17.18
N TYR A 417 -0.36 -21.65 -16.28
CA TYR A 417 0.66 -21.90 -15.26
C TYR A 417 0.06 -22.16 -13.88
N ALA A 418 -1.14 -21.68 -13.65
CA ALA A 418 -1.83 -21.77 -12.37
C ALA A 418 -2.07 -23.23 -11.94
N GLY A 419 -2.43 -24.10 -12.87
CA GLY A 419 -2.62 -25.53 -12.62
C GLY A 419 -1.34 -26.27 -12.23
N GLN A 420 -0.16 -25.67 -12.40
CA GLN A 420 1.13 -26.24 -12.04
C GLN A 420 1.54 -25.91 -10.60
N VAL A 421 0.85 -24.95 -9.96
CA VAL A 421 1.08 -24.57 -8.57
C VAL A 421 0.10 -25.34 -7.69
N ALA A 422 0.62 -26.17 -6.78
CA ALA A 422 -0.22 -26.92 -5.85
C ALA A 422 -1.00 -25.97 -4.94
N ALA A 423 -2.33 -26.06 -4.93
CA ALA A 423 -3.18 -25.36 -4.00
C ALA A 423 -3.01 -25.95 -2.59
N GLY A 424 -2.88 -25.10 -1.57
CA GLY A 424 -2.89 -25.51 -0.15
C GLY A 424 -1.57 -25.35 0.59
N ALA A 425 -0.54 -24.87 -0.03
CA ALA A 425 0.73 -24.58 0.60
C ALA A 425 0.67 -23.36 1.55
N GLY A 426 1.64 -23.20 2.40
CA GLY A 426 1.73 -22.14 3.43
C GLY A 426 1.85 -20.70 2.93
N PHE A 427 1.33 -20.37 1.75
CA PHE A 427 1.37 -19.04 1.14
C PHE A 427 0.02 -18.63 0.54
N ASP A 428 -0.15 -17.34 0.30
CA ASP A 428 -1.32 -16.77 -0.38
C ASP A 428 -1.11 -16.84 -1.90
N LEU A 429 -1.99 -17.53 -2.61
CA LEU A 429 -1.95 -17.64 -4.06
C LEU A 429 -2.86 -16.60 -4.71
N LEU A 430 -2.32 -15.86 -5.67
CA LEU A 430 -3.04 -14.89 -6.49
C LEU A 430 -2.87 -15.21 -7.97
N HIS A 431 -3.97 -15.24 -8.70
CA HIS A 431 -3.95 -15.33 -10.15
C HIS A 431 -4.19 -13.96 -10.77
N VAL A 432 -3.32 -13.56 -11.67
CA VAL A 432 -3.42 -12.31 -12.43
C VAL A 432 -3.49 -12.69 -13.91
N PRO A 433 -4.70 -12.70 -14.48
CA PRO A 433 -4.88 -13.11 -15.87
C PRO A 433 -4.14 -12.16 -16.81
N GLY A 434 -3.54 -12.72 -17.85
CA GLY A 434 -3.02 -12.01 -19.02
C GLY A 434 -3.96 -12.18 -20.20
N LEU A 435 -3.73 -11.44 -21.26
CA LEU A 435 -4.39 -11.68 -22.53
C LEU A 435 -3.87 -13.01 -23.10
N PRO A 436 -4.73 -13.91 -23.60
CA PRO A 436 -4.27 -15.14 -24.23
C PRO A 436 -3.38 -14.79 -25.42
N ALA A 437 -2.30 -15.55 -25.59
CA ALA A 437 -1.50 -15.45 -26.81
C ALA A 437 -2.41 -15.79 -28.00
N PRO A 438 -2.31 -15.07 -29.13
CA PRO A 438 -3.03 -15.49 -30.32
C PRO A 438 -2.60 -16.95 -30.58
N GLY A 439 -3.58 -17.86 -30.54
CA GLY A 439 -3.32 -19.26 -30.88
C GLY A 439 -2.60 -19.32 -32.24
N PRO A 440 -1.86 -20.40 -32.55
CA PRO A 440 -1.28 -20.53 -33.86
C PRO A 440 -2.41 -20.28 -34.85
N SER A 441 -2.34 -19.14 -35.52
CA SER A 441 -3.29 -18.79 -36.58
C SER A 441 -3.32 -20.01 -37.46
N ALA A 442 -4.47 -20.68 -37.57
CA ALA A 442 -4.65 -21.67 -38.60
C ALA A 442 -4.26 -20.92 -39.87
N ALA A 443 -3.10 -21.25 -40.41
CA ALA A 443 -2.65 -20.69 -41.65
C ALA A 443 -3.81 -20.89 -42.63
N GLY A 444 -4.51 -19.82 -42.91
CA GLY A 444 -5.55 -19.85 -43.94
C GLY A 444 -4.91 -20.43 -45.20
N PRO A 445 -5.62 -21.13 -46.02
CA PRO A 445 -5.07 -21.68 -47.24
C PRO A 445 -4.26 -20.59 -47.95
N PRO A 446 -3.05 -20.93 -48.46
CA PRO A 446 -2.20 -19.94 -49.08
C PRO A 446 -3.02 -19.15 -50.10
N ALA A 447 -2.94 -17.84 -50.01
CA ALA A 447 -3.63 -16.96 -50.99
C ALA A 447 -3.33 -17.47 -52.39
N PRO A 448 -4.33 -17.62 -53.23
CA PRO A 448 -4.08 -18.06 -54.60
C PRO A 448 -3.02 -17.14 -55.23
N GLY A 449 -1.94 -17.72 -55.67
CA GLY A 449 -0.84 -17.01 -56.29
C GLY A 449 -1.37 -16.07 -57.41
N PRO A 450 -0.71 -14.97 -57.68
CA PRO A 450 -1.15 -14.06 -58.75
C PRO A 450 -1.27 -14.84 -60.06
N PRO A 451 -2.34 -14.60 -60.83
CA PRO A 451 -2.51 -15.30 -62.12
C PRO A 451 -1.29 -15.05 -63.00
N ALA A 452 -0.76 -16.11 -63.57
CA ALA A 452 0.35 -16.05 -64.51
C ALA A 452 0.04 -14.99 -65.57
N SER A 453 0.89 -13.99 -65.72
CA SER A 453 0.82 -12.95 -66.73
C SER A 453 0.96 -13.57 -68.11
N GLY A 454 -0.17 -13.98 -68.68
CA GLY A 454 -0.27 -14.24 -70.12
C GLY A 454 -0.44 -12.89 -70.81
N HIS A 455 0.56 -12.49 -71.53
CA HIS A 455 0.44 -11.34 -72.44
C HIS A 455 -0.53 -11.70 -73.57
N PRO A 456 -1.59 -10.85 -73.82
CA PRO A 456 -2.32 -10.91 -75.08
C PRO A 456 -1.53 -10.14 -76.13
N PRO A 457 -1.65 -10.56 -77.42
CA PRO A 457 -0.97 -9.87 -78.55
C PRO A 457 -1.55 -8.49 -78.87
N PRO A 458 -0.80 -7.59 -79.46
CA PRO A 458 -1.24 -6.22 -79.71
C PRO A 458 -2.31 -6.16 -80.80
N GLY A 459 -3.46 -5.57 -80.47
CA GLY A 459 -4.52 -5.21 -81.47
C GLY A 459 -4.30 -3.79 -82.05
N PRO A 460 -4.94 -3.48 -83.16
CA PRO A 460 -4.55 -2.35 -83.98
C PRO A 460 -4.94 -0.99 -83.46
N LEU A 461 -4.11 -0.01 -83.81
CA LEU A 461 -4.24 1.43 -83.52
C LEU A 461 -5.50 2.05 -84.17
N VAL A 462 -6.26 2.85 -83.45
CA VAL A 462 -7.27 3.77 -83.94
C VAL A 462 -6.90 5.18 -83.41
N PRO A 463 -6.92 6.22 -84.27
CA PRO A 463 -6.41 7.55 -83.92
C PRO A 463 -7.51 8.49 -83.40
N GLY A 464 -7.15 9.32 -82.47
CA GLY A 464 -7.58 10.67 -82.31
C GLY A 464 -8.84 11.02 -81.54
N VAL A 465 -8.66 11.62 -80.30
CA VAL A 465 -9.44 12.81 -79.87
C VAL A 465 -8.60 13.54 -78.79
N PRO A 466 -8.62 14.90 -78.77
CA PRO A 466 -7.62 15.70 -78.08
C PRO A 466 -7.91 15.98 -76.58
N ALA A 467 -6.86 16.41 -75.94
CA ALA A 467 -6.78 16.80 -74.52
C ALA A 467 -7.64 18.03 -74.15
N ALA A 468 -8.27 18.00 -73.02
CA ALA A 468 -8.83 19.19 -72.38
C ALA A 468 -8.36 19.28 -70.91
N GLY A 469 -7.60 20.31 -70.67
CA GLY A 469 -7.69 21.28 -69.59
C GLY A 469 -7.45 20.80 -68.15
N GLN A 470 -6.25 21.03 -67.61
CA GLN A 470 -6.01 21.22 -66.16
C GLN A 470 -6.51 22.62 -65.76
N PRO A 471 -7.06 22.84 -64.59
CA PRO A 471 -7.03 24.11 -63.91
C PRO A 471 -5.99 24.19 -62.82
N ALA A 472 -5.41 25.37 -62.76
CA ALA A 472 -4.28 25.82 -61.97
C ALA A 472 -4.54 25.86 -60.46
N ARG A 473 -3.46 25.65 -59.66
CA ARG A 473 -3.34 26.04 -58.26
C ARG A 473 -3.20 27.55 -58.09
N PRO A 474 -3.76 28.20 -57.10
CA PRO A 474 -3.30 29.51 -56.69
C PRO A 474 -2.24 29.40 -55.56
N ASN A 475 -1.12 30.08 -55.85
CA ASN A 475 -0.14 30.53 -54.85
C ASN A 475 -0.76 31.59 -53.92
N HIS A 476 -0.45 31.53 -52.65
CA HIS A 476 -0.35 32.75 -51.86
C HIS A 476 0.94 32.72 -51.04
N ALA A 477 1.76 33.69 -51.43
CA ALA A 477 2.95 34.10 -50.72
C ALA A 477 2.66 35.30 -49.81
N GLY A 478 3.44 35.43 -48.76
CA GLY A 478 3.87 36.68 -48.13
C GLY A 478 2.89 37.23 -47.08
N ALA A 479 3.28 37.68 -45.95
CA ALA A 479 4.41 38.42 -45.44
C ALA A 479 4.26 38.60 -43.93
N THR A 480 5.39 38.60 -43.26
CA THR A 480 5.63 39.20 -41.93
C THR A 480 5.45 40.74 -41.96
N PRO A 481 5.34 41.41 -40.81
CA PRO A 481 6.31 41.46 -39.74
C PRO A 481 5.83 40.92 -38.40
#